data_957e1e37ff874f42a123183f9a85adb2
#
_entry.id   957e1e37ff874f42a123183f9a85adb2
#
_cell.length_a   1.000
_cell.length_b   1.000
_cell.length_c   1.000
_cell.angle_alpha   90.00
_cell.angle_beta   90.00
_cell.angle_gamma   90.00
#
_symmetry.space_group_name_H-M   'P 1'
#
loop_
_entity.id
_entity.type
_entity.pdbx_description
1 polymer ?
#
loop_
_entity_poly.entity_id
_entity_poly.type
_entity_poly.pdbx_seq_one_letter_code
_entity_poly.pdbx_strand_id
1 'polypeptide(L)'
;MINVSDLKKRLSVEILPVYFLKGQDAYVKELAIGVLKELLDKDFSDMNLTVFEDSSDMEAVVQTLNTVPVFDERRLVVVKSTEGLDDAGRAKLEAYLNNPSGFSVLAFSDDAIARDDFSKQASPVFKLYGKGEVVDVSGADEMQYPRIVENEVGKRNCTIENAAISMLSTYTARDMTRTMNEVNKLCAFKDGGKITKDDVENLVAADTEYKTYALADALSRGDNDRALDVLKTLLSDGESPSSILASMTAQYRRMFEARISSLSQDDLAKALSVRPGAISIAKNVAARYTPMELKKYVDTLHNLEYAFKSGEKEEAQVLYEAFAVLLKKRT
;
A
#
# COMPACT_ATOMS: atom_id res chain seq x y z
N MET A 1 -9.58 14.12 7.01
CA MET A 1 -8.58 13.36 6.26
C MET A 1 -8.92 13.44 4.79
N ILE A 2 -7.99 13.83 3.97
CA ILE A 2 -8.13 14.00 2.51
C ILE A 2 -7.13 13.07 1.80
N ASN A 3 -7.35 12.79 0.53
CA ASN A 3 -6.37 12.06 -0.29
C ASN A 3 -5.42 13.05 -1.01
N VAL A 4 -4.35 12.51 -1.62
CA VAL A 4 -3.33 13.36 -2.30
C VAL A 4 -3.92 14.14 -3.49
N SER A 5 -4.92 13.60 -4.20
CA SER A 5 -5.57 14.32 -5.31
C SER A 5 -6.35 15.54 -4.84
N ASP A 6 -6.92 15.48 -3.64
CA ASP A 6 -7.67 16.60 -3.08
C ASP A 6 -6.76 17.60 -2.37
N LEU A 7 -5.54 17.21 -2.00
CA LEU A 7 -4.56 18.09 -1.36
C LEU A 7 -4.30 19.34 -2.21
N LYS A 8 -4.09 19.19 -3.52
CA LYS A 8 -3.86 20.33 -4.42
C LYS A 8 -5.03 21.31 -4.46
N LYS A 9 -6.26 20.79 -4.47
CA LYS A 9 -7.48 21.62 -4.40
C LYS A 9 -7.60 22.30 -3.04
N ARG A 10 -7.26 21.58 -1.96
CA ARG A 10 -7.30 22.12 -0.60
C ARG A 10 -6.32 23.26 -0.43
N LEU A 11 -5.09 23.12 -0.93
CA LEU A 11 -4.06 24.16 -0.91
C LEU A 11 -4.46 25.43 -1.66
N SER A 12 -5.27 25.33 -2.73
CA SER A 12 -5.77 26.51 -3.45
C SER A 12 -6.88 27.26 -2.68
N VAL A 13 -7.48 26.65 -1.67
CA VAL A 13 -8.51 27.28 -0.82
C VAL A 13 -7.90 27.82 0.46
N GLU A 14 -7.10 27.01 1.15
CA GLU A 14 -6.48 27.36 2.42
C GLU A 14 -5.21 26.53 2.63
N ILE A 15 -4.14 27.18 3.06
CA ILE A 15 -2.89 26.54 3.44
C ILE A 15 -2.83 26.48 4.96
N LEU A 16 -2.83 25.27 5.50
CA LEU A 16 -2.73 25.03 6.94
C LEU A 16 -1.26 24.97 7.39
N PRO A 17 -0.96 25.25 8.66
CA PRO A 17 0.40 25.29 9.17
C PRO A 17 1.07 23.91 9.23
N VAL A 18 0.30 22.81 9.28
CA VAL A 18 0.85 21.47 9.37
C VAL A 18 0.00 20.44 8.63
N TYR A 19 0.70 19.49 7.99
CA TYR A 19 0.13 18.34 7.27
C TYR A 19 0.72 17.05 7.84
N PHE A 20 -0.13 16.05 8.08
CA PHE A 20 0.25 14.74 8.59
C PHE A 20 0.02 13.70 7.49
N LEU A 21 1.08 13.14 6.93
CA LEU A 21 1.00 12.14 5.86
C LEU A 21 0.78 10.75 6.47
N LYS A 22 -0.48 10.29 6.45
CA LYS A 22 -0.90 9.06 7.09
C LYS A 22 -0.95 7.91 6.09
N GLY A 23 0.01 6.99 6.17
CA GLY A 23 0.12 5.82 5.31
C GLY A 23 1.55 5.30 5.24
N GLN A 24 1.75 4.18 4.54
CA GLN A 24 3.06 3.53 4.43
C GLN A 24 3.58 3.48 2.98
N ASP A 25 2.81 3.96 2.00
CA ASP A 25 3.24 3.96 0.61
C ASP A 25 4.25 5.09 0.36
N ALA A 26 5.53 4.72 0.22
CA ALA A 26 6.62 5.67 0.06
C ALA A 26 6.45 6.56 -1.19
N TYR A 27 5.95 5.99 -2.30
CA TYR A 27 5.70 6.75 -3.53
C TYR A 27 4.59 7.79 -3.34
N VAL A 28 3.49 7.42 -2.68
CA VAL A 28 2.36 8.33 -2.42
C VAL A 28 2.76 9.42 -1.42
N LYS A 29 3.63 9.11 -0.44
CA LYS A 29 4.26 10.13 0.42
C LYS A 29 5.06 11.15 -0.37
N GLU A 30 5.93 10.69 -1.27
CA GLU A 30 6.71 11.59 -2.14
C GLU A 30 5.82 12.41 -3.07
N LEU A 31 4.71 11.85 -3.59
CA LEU A 31 3.72 12.63 -4.34
C LEU A 31 3.10 13.73 -3.47
N ALA A 32 2.69 13.43 -2.23
CA ALA A 32 2.12 14.42 -1.33
C ALA A 32 3.12 15.54 -1.00
N ILE A 33 4.38 15.18 -0.71
CA ILE A 33 5.46 16.13 -0.50
C ILE A 33 5.70 16.96 -1.79
N GLY A 34 5.65 16.33 -2.96
CA GLY A 34 5.75 17.01 -4.25
C GLY A 34 4.66 18.07 -4.44
N VAL A 35 3.43 17.76 -4.07
CA VAL A 35 2.31 18.74 -4.10
C VAL A 35 2.54 19.88 -3.12
N LEU A 36 3.08 19.61 -1.91
CA LEU A 36 3.44 20.65 -0.96
C LEU A 36 4.61 21.51 -1.45
N LYS A 37 5.58 20.94 -2.16
CA LYS A 37 6.69 21.67 -2.79
C LYS A 37 6.23 22.65 -3.87
N GLU A 38 5.06 22.41 -4.51
CA GLU A 38 4.49 23.38 -5.46
C GLU A 38 4.11 24.73 -4.82
N LEU A 39 4.11 24.82 -3.48
CA LEU A 39 3.93 26.07 -2.74
C LEU A 39 5.19 26.97 -2.78
N LEU A 40 6.34 26.40 -3.13
CA LEU A 40 7.62 27.11 -3.19
C LEU A 40 7.89 27.60 -4.61
N ASP A 41 8.55 28.75 -4.72
CA ASP A 41 9.09 29.22 -6.01
C ASP A 41 10.14 28.22 -6.52
N LYS A 42 10.04 27.85 -7.80
CA LYS A 42 10.90 26.82 -8.41
C LYS A 42 12.38 27.17 -8.39
N ASP A 43 12.70 28.45 -8.53
CA ASP A 43 14.08 28.94 -8.59
C ASP A 43 14.73 29.00 -7.20
N PHE A 44 13.92 29.07 -6.14
CA PHE A 44 14.36 29.20 -4.75
C PHE A 44 13.94 28.05 -3.84
N SER A 45 13.36 26.99 -4.40
CA SER A 45 12.81 25.86 -3.65
C SER A 45 13.85 25.19 -2.75
N ASP A 46 15.10 25.04 -3.23
CA ASP A 46 16.17 24.39 -2.46
C ASP A 46 16.61 25.20 -1.22
N MET A 47 16.39 26.53 -1.23
CA MET A 47 16.70 27.40 -0.09
C MET A 47 15.57 27.43 0.93
N ASN A 48 14.35 27.06 0.51
CA ASN A 48 13.13 27.15 1.31
C ASN A 48 12.55 25.79 1.71
N LEU A 49 13.16 24.70 1.25
CA LEU A 49 12.87 23.34 1.69
C LEU A 49 13.92 22.89 2.72
N THR A 50 13.45 22.51 3.89
CA THR A 50 14.32 21.86 4.90
C THR A 50 13.73 20.52 5.27
N VAL A 51 14.56 19.47 5.26
CA VAL A 51 14.18 18.11 5.63
C VAL A 51 14.93 17.70 6.88
N PHE A 52 14.20 17.33 7.91
CA PHE A 52 14.72 16.72 9.13
C PHE A 52 14.45 15.21 9.07
N GLU A 53 15.47 14.41 9.33
CA GLU A 53 15.34 12.95 9.32
C GLU A 53 14.52 12.45 10.52
N ASP A 54 14.61 13.15 11.65
CA ASP A 54 13.85 12.87 12.86
C ASP A 54 13.44 14.14 13.60
N SER A 55 12.79 14.00 14.74
CA SER A 55 12.28 15.08 15.59
C SER A 55 13.02 15.22 16.91
N SER A 56 14.24 14.68 17.02
CA SER A 56 15.05 14.75 18.25
C SER A 56 15.45 16.19 18.61
N ASP A 57 15.65 17.05 17.60
CA ASP A 57 15.89 18.49 17.79
C ASP A 57 14.66 19.33 17.34
N MET A 58 13.57 19.24 18.09
CA MET A 58 12.37 20.04 17.80
C MET A 58 12.58 21.55 17.94
N GLU A 59 13.61 21.98 18.69
CA GLU A 59 14.01 23.38 18.76
C GLU A 59 14.47 23.88 17.40
N ALA A 60 15.37 23.15 16.74
CA ALA A 60 15.83 23.48 15.38
C ALA A 60 14.70 23.47 14.36
N VAL A 61 13.75 22.51 14.46
CA VAL A 61 12.55 22.48 13.63
C VAL A 61 11.74 23.76 13.81
N VAL A 62 11.42 24.14 15.04
CA VAL A 62 10.63 25.35 15.33
C VAL A 62 11.38 26.64 14.93
N GLN A 63 12.69 26.72 15.14
CA GLN A 63 13.50 27.84 14.68
C GLN A 63 13.46 27.96 13.15
N THR A 64 13.57 26.85 12.44
CA THR A 64 13.47 26.82 10.97
C THR A 64 12.10 27.30 10.49
N LEU A 65 11.03 26.89 11.16
CA LEU A 65 9.65 27.31 10.86
C LEU A 65 9.42 28.81 11.11
N ASN A 66 10.17 29.42 12.02
CA ASN A 66 10.14 30.87 12.29
C ASN A 66 11.12 31.68 11.42
N THR A 67 11.94 31.02 10.61
CA THR A 67 12.90 31.70 9.73
C THR A 67 12.20 32.13 8.44
N VAL A 68 12.28 33.40 8.12
CA VAL A 68 11.70 34.00 6.91
C VAL A 68 12.23 33.31 5.65
N PRO A 69 11.38 33.01 4.66
CA PRO A 69 11.81 32.43 3.39
C PRO A 69 12.80 33.34 2.64
N VAL A 70 13.66 32.71 1.84
CA VAL A 70 14.69 33.42 1.02
C VAL A 70 14.14 33.59 -0.39
N PHE A 71 13.87 34.85 -0.79
CA PHE A 71 13.33 35.19 -2.11
C PHE A 71 12.03 34.43 -2.51
N ASP A 72 11.25 34.02 -1.50
CA ASP A 72 10.01 33.26 -1.69
C ASP A 72 8.95 33.73 -0.68
N GLU A 73 7.68 33.40 -0.94
CA GLU A 73 6.58 33.67 -0.01
C GLU A 73 6.42 32.57 1.04
N ARG A 74 6.96 31.38 0.79
CA ARG A 74 6.74 30.19 1.59
C ARG A 74 8.02 29.42 1.92
N ARG A 75 7.95 28.71 3.04
CA ARG A 75 8.95 27.73 3.48
C ARG A 75 8.26 26.41 3.77
N LEU A 76 8.84 25.30 3.31
CA LEU A 76 8.39 23.95 3.61
C LEU A 76 9.42 23.24 4.49
N VAL A 77 8.96 22.74 5.62
CA VAL A 77 9.75 21.91 6.53
C VAL A 77 9.14 20.52 6.55
N VAL A 78 9.92 19.48 6.25
CA VAL A 78 9.50 18.09 6.27
C VAL A 78 10.23 17.37 7.40
N VAL A 79 9.50 16.68 8.27
CA VAL A 79 10.04 15.82 9.32
C VAL A 79 9.67 14.37 8.95
N LYS A 80 10.68 13.53 8.70
CA LYS A 80 10.48 12.15 8.19
C LYS A 80 10.14 11.15 9.29
N SER A 81 10.57 11.41 10.53
CA SER A 81 10.27 10.53 11.66
C SER A 81 9.89 11.34 12.90
N THR A 82 8.95 10.80 13.67
CA THR A 82 8.61 11.30 15.02
C THR A 82 9.48 10.65 16.10
N GLU A 83 10.49 9.89 15.73
CA GLU A 83 11.47 9.33 16.64
C GLU A 83 12.22 10.46 17.37
N GLY A 84 12.40 10.30 18.69
CA GLY A 84 13.03 11.32 19.53
C GLY A 84 12.12 12.48 19.94
N LEU A 85 10.87 12.53 19.47
CA LEU A 85 9.91 13.56 19.93
C LEU A 85 9.46 13.25 21.36
N ASP A 86 10.08 13.93 22.31
CA ASP A 86 9.73 13.87 23.71
C ASP A 86 8.57 14.83 24.08
N ASP A 87 8.16 14.81 25.33
CA ASP A 87 7.08 15.68 25.83
C ASP A 87 7.43 17.16 25.75
N ALA A 88 8.71 17.52 25.93
CA ALA A 88 9.18 18.91 25.84
C ALA A 88 9.16 19.40 24.39
N GLY A 89 9.65 18.60 23.45
CA GLY A 89 9.60 18.88 22.01
C GLY A 89 8.15 19.00 21.52
N ARG A 90 7.27 18.11 21.95
CA ARG A 90 5.85 18.19 21.62
C ARG A 90 5.20 19.48 22.15
N ALA A 91 5.51 19.88 23.37
CA ALA A 91 4.97 21.12 23.94
C ALA A 91 5.45 22.37 23.16
N LYS A 92 6.72 22.39 22.70
CA LYS A 92 7.25 23.45 21.83
C LYS A 92 6.53 23.50 20.49
N LEU A 93 6.32 22.37 19.87
CA LEU A 93 5.58 22.26 18.61
C LEU A 93 4.14 22.72 18.76
N GLU A 94 3.46 22.32 19.83
CA GLU A 94 2.10 22.75 20.14
C GLU A 94 2.02 24.26 20.38
N ALA A 95 2.98 24.83 21.09
CA ALA A 95 3.09 26.28 21.30
C ALA A 95 3.27 27.02 19.97
N TYR A 96 4.12 26.53 19.07
CA TYR A 96 4.27 27.08 17.72
C TYR A 96 2.96 27.00 16.93
N LEU A 97 2.29 25.83 16.91
CA LEU A 97 1.04 25.63 16.17
C LEU A 97 -0.17 26.41 16.71
N ASN A 98 -0.06 26.99 17.92
CA ASN A 98 -1.06 27.91 18.43
C ASN A 98 -0.95 29.33 17.84
N ASN A 99 0.26 29.72 17.39
CA ASN A 99 0.53 30.99 16.71
C ASN A 99 1.59 30.78 15.63
N PRO A 100 1.27 30.04 14.54
CA PRO A 100 2.25 29.70 13.53
C PRO A 100 2.64 30.90 12.66
N SER A 101 3.86 30.90 12.17
CA SER A 101 4.30 31.85 11.14
C SER A 101 3.45 31.64 9.86
N GLY A 102 2.91 32.73 9.31
CA GLY A 102 2.00 32.65 8.16
C GLY A 102 2.67 32.22 6.84
N PHE A 103 4.00 32.08 6.83
CA PHE A 103 4.80 31.74 5.66
C PHE A 103 5.36 30.31 5.68
N SER A 104 5.31 29.58 6.81
CA SER A 104 5.89 28.24 6.89
C SER A 104 4.81 27.16 6.91
N VAL A 105 5.11 26.03 6.25
CA VAL A 105 4.32 24.82 6.22
C VAL A 105 5.18 23.68 6.76
N LEU A 106 4.64 22.91 7.71
CA LEU A 106 5.26 21.72 8.27
C LEU A 106 4.57 20.47 7.70
N ALA A 107 5.34 19.46 7.32
CA ALA A 107 4.81 18.15 6.94
C ALA A 107 5.49 17.04 7.75
N PHE A 108 4.70 16.18 8.39
CA PHE A 108 5.17 14.95 9.01
C PHE A 108 4.94 13.77 8.05
N SER A 109 6.01 13.02 7.76
CA SER A 109 6.02 11.89 6.83
C SER A 109 6.48 10.59 7.50
N ASP A 110 5.98 10.32 8.71
CA ASP A 110 6.41 9.18 9.53
C ASP A 110 5.50 7.96 9.35
N ASP A 111 6.08 6.76 9.32
CA ASP A 111 5.35 5.50 9.32
C ASP A 111 4.58 5.23 10.63
N ALA A 112 5.00 5.83 11.75
CA ALA A 112 4.27 5.77 13.01
C ALA A 112 2.86 6.37 12.86
N ILE A 113 2.71 7.43 12.06
CA ILE A 113 1.43 8.10 11.78
C ILE A 113 0.44 7.14 11.10
N ALA A 114 0.92 6.20 10.29
CA ALA A 114 0.08 5.20 9.63
C ALA A 114 -0.66 4.28 10.61
N ARG A 115 -0.09 4.08 11.80
CA ARG A 115 -0.64 3.21 12.85
C ARG A 115 -1.68 3.91 13.72
N ASP A 116 -1.83 5.24 13.58
CA ASP A 116 -2.81 6.00 14.33
C ASP A 116 -4.22 5.65 13.87
N ASP A 117 -5.03 5.23 14.80
CA ASP A 117 -6.49 5.11 14.65
C ASP A 117 -7.18 5.70 15.88
N PHE A 118 -8.50 5.81 15.83
CA PHE A 118 -9.27 6.38 16.94
C PHE A 118 -9.17 5.52 18.22
N SER A 119 -8.75 4.27 18.11
CA SER A 119 -8.60 3.33 19.23
C SER A 119 -7.15 3.17 19.69
N LYS A 120 -6.18 3.48 18.82
CA LYS A 120 -4.73 3.33 19.06
C LYS A 120 -3.98 4.58 18.62
N GLN A 121 -3.65 5.42 19.57
CA GLN A 121 -2.85 6.64 19.39
C GLN A 121 -1.36 6.23 19.40
N ALA A 122 -0.84 5.83 18.26
CA ALA A 122 0.49 5.24 18.16
C ALA A 122 1.59 6.30 17.95
N SER A 123 1.25 7.44 17.33
CA SER A 123 2.24 8.48 17.07
C SER A 123 2.24 9.59 18.12
N PRO A 124 3.41 10.18 18.43
CA PRO A 124 3.50 11.31 19.33
C PRO A 124 2.73 12.56 18.87
N VAL A 125 2.48 12.68 17.55
CA VAL A 125 1.80 13.85 16.95
C VAL A 125 0.29 13.68 16.82
N PHE A 126 -0.29 12.56 17.23
CA PHE A 126 -1.74 12.30 17.11
C PHE A 126 -2.60 13.42 17.70
N LYS A 127 -2.21 13.94 18.86
CA LYS A 127 -2.93 15.03 19.55
C LYS A 127 -2.94 16.35 18.78
N LEU A 128 -2.03 16.51 17.82
CA LEU A 128 -1.86 17.73 17.02
C LEU A 128 -2.69 17.69 15.73
N TYR A 129 -3.37 16.57 15.39
CA TYR A 129 -4.18 16.46 14.17
C TYR A 129 -5.25 17.54 14.04
N GLY A 130 -5.79 18.03 15.15
CA GLY A 130 -6.74 19.15 15.16
C GLY A 130 -6.15 20.51 14.76
N LYS A 131 -4.83 20.64 14.60
CA LYS A 131 -4.12 21.86 14.20
C LYS A 131 -3.81 21.94 12.71
N GLY A 132 -4.06 20.86 11.97
CA GLY A 132 -3.72 20.77 10.55
C GLY A 132 -4.57 19.79 9.78
N GLU A 133 -4.06 19.33 8.65
CA GLU A 133 -4.76 18.38 7.78
C GLU A 133 -4.07 17.01 7.79
N VAL A 134 -4.85 15.94 7.87
CA VAL A 134 -4.36 14.57 7.71
C VAL A 134 -4.57 14.15 6.26
N VAL A 135 -3.48 13.82 5.58
CA VAL A 135 -3.46 13.38 4.19
C VAL A 135 -3.27 11.87 4.15
N ASP A 136 -4.19 11.15 3.50
CA ASP A 136 -4.09 9.71 3.30
C ASP A 136 -3.06 9.40 2.20
N VAL A 137 -2.00 8.71 2.60
CA VAL A 137 -0.92 8.23 1.74
C VAL A 137 -0.74 6.71 1.87
N SER A 138 -1.81 5.99 2.17
CA SER A 138 -1.79 4.52 2.31
C SER A 138 -1.63 3.78 0.98
N GLY A 139 -1.86 4.47 -0.14
CA GLY A 139 -1.77 3.95 -1.50
C GLY A 139 -2.70 4.72 -2.43
N ALA A 140 -2.63 4.42 -3.72
CA ALA A 140 -3.56 4.97 -4.70
C ALA A 140 -4.90 4.21 -4.64
N ASP A 141 -6.00 4.95 -4.54
CA ASP A 141 -7.32 4.36 -4.66
C ASP A 141 -7.62 3.87 -6.10
N GLU A 142 -8.76 3.22 -6.28
CA GLU A 142 -9.15 2.60 -7.55
C GLU A 142 -9.31 3.62 -8.69
N MET A 143 -9.68 4.86 -8.37
CA MET A 143 -9.84 5.95 -9.35
C MET A 143 -8.53 6.69 -9.64
N GLN A 144 -7.65 6.76 -8.65
CA GLN A 144 -6.37 7.48 -8.75
C GLN A 144 -5.30 6.65 -9.43
N TYR A 145 -5.25 5.34 -9.16
CA TYR A 145 -4.22 4.43 -9.67
C TYR A 145 -4.05 4.54 -11.21
N PRO A 146 -5.09 4.43 -12.03
CA PRO A 146 -4.95 4.54 -13.48
C PRO A 146 -4.35 5.88 -13.91
N ARG A 147 -4.82 6.98 -13.33
CA ARG A 147 -4.36 8.33 -13.67
C ARG A 147 -2.89 8.56 -13.31
N ILE A 148 -2.45 8.03 -12.16
CA ILE A 148 -1.05 8.12 -11.76
C ILE A 148 -0.18 7.33 -12.73
N VAL A 149 -0.56 6.09 -13.07
CA VAL A 149 0.17 5.24 -14.00
C VAL A 149 0.24 5.89 -15.39
N GLU A 150 -0.88 6.38 -15.93
CA GLU A 150 -0.92 7.07 -17.23
C GLU A 150 0.01 8.29 -17.26
N ASN A 151 -0.03 9.12 -16.21
CA ASN A 151 0.85 10.29 -16.08
C ASN A 151 2.33 9.90 -16.05
N GLU A 152 2.68 8.88 -15.27
CA GLU A 152 4.06 8.45 -15.14
C GLU A 152 4.61 7.80 -16.43
N VAL A 153 3.77 7.06 -17.13
CA VAL A 153 4.08 6.51 -18.46
C VAL A 153 4.23 7.64 -19.47
N GLY A 154 3.33 8.64 -19.45
CA GLY A 154 3.38 9.80 -20.34
C GLY A 154 4.64 10.67 -20.15
N LYS A 155 5.12 10.85 -18.91
CA LYS A 155 6.40 11.55 -18.63
C LYS A 155 7.61 10.89 -19.28
N ARG A 156 7.50 9.61 -19.64
CA ARG A 156 8.54 8.79 -20.30
C ARG A 156 8.31 8.61 -21.80
N ASN A 157 7.45 9.46 -22.38
CA ASN A 157 7.06 9.44 -23.81
C ASN A 157 6.43 8.11 -24.25
N CYS A 158 5.88 7.31 -23.33
CA CYS A 158 5.15 6.08 -23.62
C CYS A 158 3.64 6.29 -23.49
N THR A 159 2.86 5.33 -24.00
CA THR A 159 1.41 5.22 -23.74
C THR A 159 1.11 3.83 -23.18
N ILE A 160 -0.04 3.65 -22.53
CA ILE A 160 -0.41 2.37 -21.92
C ILE A 160 -1.89 2.08 -22.15
N GLU A 161 -2.24 0.83 -22.39
CA GLU A 161 -3.62 0.39 -22.52
C GLU A 161 -4.32 0.24 -21.16
N ASN A 162 -5.63 0.51 -21.10
CA ASN A 162 -6.41 0.31 -19.88
C ASN A 162 -6.35 -1.15 -19.37
N ALA A 163 -6.31 -2.12 -20.29
CA ALA A 163 -6.15 -3.53 -19.93
C ALA A 163 -4.78 -3.81 -19.29
N ALA A 164 -3.72 -3.13 -19.76
CA ALA A 164 -2.37 -3.22 -19.19
C ALA A 164 -2.33 -2.58 -17.80
N ILE A 165 -2.98 -1.43 -17.59
CA ILE A 165 -3.10 -0.76 -16.28
C ILE A 165 -3.82 -1.68 -15.29
N SER A 166 -4.94 -2.28 -15.69
CA SER A 166 -5.71 -3.21 -14.84
C SER A 166 -4.88 -4.43 -14.44
N MET A 167 -4.12 -4.99 -15.37
CA MET A 167 -3.24 -6.13 -15.11
C MET A 167 -2.08 -5.74 -14.20
N LEU A 168 -1.43 -4.58 -14.45
CA LEU A 168 -0.36 -4.04 -13.63
C LEU A 168 -0.83 -3.80 -12.19
N SER A 169 -2.02 -3.19 -12.02
CA SER A 169 -2.69 -3.02 -10.72
C SER A 169 -2.83 -4.33 -9.95
N THR A 170 -3.18 -5.39 -10.66
CA THR A 170 -3.37 -6.72 -10.08
C THR A 170 -2.03 -7.37 -9.72
N TYR A 171 -1.04 -7.31 -10.65
CA TYR A 171 0.28 -7.92 -10.47
C TYR A 171 1.12 -7.27 -9.39
N THR A 172 0.95 -5.97 -9.17
CA THR A 172 1.67 -5.20 -8.13
C THR A 172 0.86 -5.05 -6.84
N ALA A 173 -0.34 -5.64 -6.77
CA ALA A 173 -1.28 -5.46 -5.67
C ALA A 173 -1.53 -3.96 -5.33
N ARG A 174 -1.42 -3.07 -6.33
CA ARG A 174 -1.49 -1.59 -6.22
C ARG A 174 -0.44 -0.98 -5.28
N ASP A 175 0.64 -1.69 -5.01
CA ASP A 175 1.81 -1.08 -4.39
C ASP A 175 2.43 -0.09 -5.37
N MET A 176 2.40 1.21 -5.03
CA MET A 176 2.81 2.25 -5.97
C MET A 176 4.31 2.25 -6.22
N THR A 177 5.13 1.95 -5.21
CA THR A 177 6.59 1.84 -5.37
C THR A 177 6.93 0.74 -6.35
N ARG A 178 6.35 -0.43 -6.17
CA ARG A 178 6.51 -1.56 -7.08
C ARG A 178 5.94 -1.25 -8.46
N THR A 179 4.75 -0.65 -8.54
CA THR A 179 4.14 -0.23 -9.81
C THR A 179 5.08 0.68 -10.59
N MET A 180 5.72 1.66 -9.94
CA MET A 180 6.62 2.59 -10.61
C MET A 180 7.90 1.92 -11.11
N ASN A 181 8.43 0.95 -10.37
CA ASN A 181 9.55 0.14 -10.84
C ASN A 181 9.18 -0.65 -12.10
N GLU A 182 8.01 -1.25 -12.13
CA GLU A 182 7.51 -1.97 -13.32
C GLU A 182 7.21 -1.02 -14.49
N VAL A 183 6.62 0.15 -14.23
CA VAL A 183 6.42 1.20 -15.24
C VAL A 183 7.74 1.65 -15.86
N ASN A 184 8.78 1.87 -15.05
CA ASN A 184 10.11 2.22 -15.54
C ASN A 184 10.66 1.14 -16.48
N LYS A 185 10.56 -0.13 -16.08
CA LYS A 185 11.01 -1.28 -16.87
C LYS A 185 10.23 -1.42 -18.19
N LEU A 186 8.91 -1.31 -18.14
CA LEU A 186 8.04 -1.37 -19.31
C LEU A 186 8.30 -0.23 -20.29
N CYS A 187 8.46 1.01 -19.81
CA CYS A 187 8.78 2.16 -20.63
C CYS A 187 10.16 2.03 -21.29
N ALA A 188 11.17 1.56 -20.52
CA ALA A 188 12.50 1.30 -21.07
C ALA A 188 12.48 0.22 -22.17
N PHE A 189 11.67 -0.83 -21.99
CA PHE A 189 11.50 -1.89 -23.01
C PHE A 189 10.80 -1.36 -24.27
N LYS A 190 9.80 -0.48 -24.13
CA LYS A 190 9.00 0.04 -25.26
C LYS A 190 9.65 1.21 -25.99
N ASP A 191 10.60 1.89 -25.39
CA ASP A 191 11.33 3.02 -25.98
C ASP A 191 10.43 4.04 -26.70
N GLY A 192 9.45 4.59 -25.97
CA GLY A 192 8.47 5.56 -26.50
C GLY A 192 7.22 4.93 -27.15
N GLY A 193 7.08 3.61 -27.10
CA GLY A 193 5.95 2.89 -27.68
C GLY A 193 4.75 2.74 -26.76
N LYS A 194 3.79 1.94 -27.20
CA LYS A 194 2.57 1.61 -26.48
C LYS A 194 2.76 0.33 -25.65
N ILE A 195 2.51 0.41 -24.35
CA ILE A 195 2.52 -0.71 -23.44
C ILE A 195 1.18 -1.43 -23.54
N THR A 196 1.23 -2.73 -23.89
CA THR A 196 0.06 -3.59 -24.04
C THR A 196 -0.10 -4.52 -22.84
N LYS A 197 -1.26 -5.17 -22.75
CA LYS A 197 -1.51 -6.21 -21.75
C LYS A 197 -0.47 -7.33 -21.83
N ASP A 198 -0.11 -7.77 -23.05
CA ASP A 198 0.85 -8.85 -23.26
C ASP A 198 2.27 -8.46 -22.77
N ASP A 199 2.63 -7.17 -22.87
CA ASP A 199 3.90 -6.69 -22.32
C ASP A 199 3.93 -6.82 -20.80
N VAL A 200 2.83 -6.48 -20.13
CA VAL A 200 2.73 -6.66 -18.67
C VAL A 200 2.78 -8.15 -18.31
N GLU A 201 2.05 -9.00 -19.04
CA GLU A 201 2.02 -10.45 -18.79
C GLU A 201 3.41 -11.10 -18.92
N ASN A 202 4.19 -10.65 -19.90
CA ASN A 202 5.51 -11.23 -20.20
C ASN A 202 6.66 -10.63 -19.38
N LEU A 203 6.57 -9.37 -18.97
CA LEU A 203 7.68 -8.65 -18.34
C LEU A 203 7.51 -8.39 -16.85
N VAL A 204 6.29 -8.35 -16.34
CA VAL A 204 6.02 -8.04 -14.93
C VAL A 204 5.86 -9.32 -14.14
N ALA A 205 6.72 -9.53 -13.16
CA ALA A 205 6.53 -10.63 -12.22
C ALA A 205 5.30 -10.36 -11.34
N ALA A 206 4.31 -11.25 -11.39
CA ALA A 206 3.15 -11.15 -10.52
C ALA A 206 3.55 -11.34 -9.05
N ASP A 207 2.86 -10.65 -8.16
CA ASP A 207 3.01 -10.78 -6.70
C ASP A 207 2.66 -12.19 -6.23
N THR A 208 3.31 -12.65 -5.15
CA THR A 208 3.01 -13.94 -4.52
C THR A 208 1.55 -14.02 -4.08
N GLU A 209 0.94 -12.91 -3.60
CA GLU A 209 -0.49 -12.86 -3.27
C GLU A 209 -1.35 -13.11 -4.51
N TYR A 210 -1.01 -12.50 -5.66
CA TYR A 210 -1.71 -12.75 -6.92
C TYR A 210 -1.53 -14.19 -7.41
N LYS A 211 -0.31 -14.74 -7.35
CA LYS A 211 -0.05 -16.14 -7.73
C LYS A 211 -0.83 -17.11 -6.86
N THR A 212 -0.88 -16.86 -5.55
CA THR A 212 -1.68 -17.67 -4.62
C THR A 212 -3.18 -17.55 -4.91
N TYR A 213 -3.66 -16.34 -5.26
CA TYR A 213 -5.02 -16.16 -5.73
C TYR A 213 -5.28 -16.92 -7.04
N ALA A 214 -4.39 -16.82 -8.03
CA ALA A 214 -4.52 -17.52 -9.30
C ALA A 214 -4.53 -19.05 -9.11
N LEU A 215 -3.74 -19.54 -8.14
CA LEU A 215 -3.77 -20.93 -7.71
C LEU A 215 -5.14 -21.32 -7.15
N ALA A 216 -5.70 -20.54 -6.22
CA ALA A 216 -7.01 -20.79 -5.64
C ALA A 216 -8.15 -20.71 -6.69
N ASP A 217 -8.05 -19.77 -7.65
CA ASP A 217 -9.01 -19.66 -8.76
C ASP A 217 -8.96 -20.87 -9.68
N ALA A 218 -7.77 -21.33 -10.09
CA ALA A 218 -7.57 -22.52 -10.91
C ALA A 218 -8.13 -23.77 -10.21
N LEU A 219 -7.79 -23.96 -8.93
CA LEU A 219 -8.34 -25.06 -8.10
C LEU A 219 -9.86 -24.98 -8.00
N SER A 220 -10.43 -23.78 -7.88
CA SER A 220 -11.89 -23.59 -7.80
C SER A 220 -12.62 -23.95 -9.08
N ARG A 221 -11.97 -23.86 -10.22
CA ARG A 221 -12.47 -24.22 -11.55
C ARG A 221 -12.26 -25.69 -11.90
N GLY A 222 -11.41 -26.38 -11.12
CA GLY A 222 -10.94 -27.73 -11.46
C GLY A 222 -9.93 -27.73 -12.60
N ASP A 223 -9.29 -26.58 -12.88
CA ASP A 223 -8.22 -26.45 -13.87
C ASP A 223 -6.89 -26.89 -13.23
N ASN A 224 -6.71 -28.19 -13.18
CA ASN A 224 -5.60 -28.83 -12.50
C ASN A 224 -4.25 -28.51 -13.14
N ASP A 225 -4.22 -28.41 -14.48
CA ASP A 225 -2.98 -28.13 -15.23
C ASP A 225 -2.48 -26.70 -14.89
N ARG A 226 -3.38 -25.73 -14.96
CA ARG A 226 -3.06 -24.35 -14.56
C ARG A 226 -2.67 -24.24 -13.08
N ALA A 227 -3.36 -24.98 -12.20
CA ALA A 227 -2.99 -24.97 -10.77
C ALA A 227 -1.58 -25.52 -10.53
N LEU A 228 -1.20 -26.60 -11.24
CA LEU A 228 0.15 -27.15 -11.18
C LEU A 228 1.21 -26.18 -11.75
N ASP A 229 0.91 -25.49 -12.84
CA ASP A 229 1.84 -24.53 -13.44
C ASP A 229 2.07 -23.32 -12.53
N VAL A 230 1.01 -22.81 -11.88
CA VAL A 230 1.15 -21.74 -10.89
C VAL A 230 1.95 -22.20 -9.67
N LEU A 231 1.72 -23.42 -9.18
CA LEU A 231 2.49 -23.98 -8.07
C LEU A 231 3.99 -24.12 -8.43
N LYS A 232 4.29 -24.64 -9.61
CA LYS A 232 5.68 -24.72 -10.11
C LYS A 232 6.34 -23.35 -10.19
N THR A 233 5.59 -22.35 -10.67
CA THR A 233 6.08 -20.97 -10.75
C THR A 233 6.41 -20.42 -9.36
N LEU A 234 5.54 -20.60 -8.36
CA LEU A 234 5.80 -20.18 -6.98
C LEU A 234 7.08 -20.82 -6.44
N LEU A 235 7.26 -22.12 -6.64
CA LEU A 235 8.46 -22.84 -6.20
C LEU A 235 9.73 -22.40 -6.95
N SER A 236 9.64 -22.15 -8.26
CA SER A 236 10.78 -21.69 -9.07
C SER A 236 11.19 -20.25 -8.74
N ASP A 237 10.27 -19.42 -8.25
CA ASP A 237 10.57 -18.07 -7.77
C ASP A 237 11.22 -18.05 -6.37
N GLY A 238 11.45 -19.23 -5.78
CA GLY A 238 12.12 -19.38 -4.50
C GLY A 238 11.20 -19.32 -3.29
N GLU A 239 9.88 -19.36 -3.49
CA GLU A 239 8.93 -19.46 -2.37
C GLU A 239 9.08 -20.82 -1.69
N SER A 240 9.18 -20.81 -0.36
CA SER A 240 9.24 -22.07 0.39
C SER A 240 7.86 -22.76 0.40
N PRO A 241 7.82 -24.10 0.47
CA PRO A 241 6.54 -24.83 0.59
C PRO A 241 5.69 -24.37 1.78
N SER A 242 6.30 -24.00 2.89
CA SER A 242 5.60 -23.48 4.08
C SER A 242 5.02 -22.08 3.84
N SER A 243 5.74 -21.20 3.11
CA SER A 243 5.25 -19.88 2.70
C SER A 243 4.03 -20.00 1.79
N ILE A 244 4.10 -20.92 0.81
CA ILE A 244 2.98 -21.21 -0.10
C ILE A 244 1.77 -21.73 0.70
N LEU A 245 1.98 -22.68 1.61
CA LEU A 245 0.92 -23.24 2.45
C LEU A 245 0.26 -22.14 3.31
N ALA A 246 1.04 -21.29 3.97
CA ALA A 246 0.54 -20.19 4.78
C ALA A 246 -0.27 -19.19 3.95
N SER A 247 0.21 -18.85 2.74
CA SER A 247 -0.49 -17.97 1.81
C SER A 247 -1.80 -18.58 1.32
N MET A 248 -1.82 -19.88 1.03
CA MET A 248 -3.05 -20.63 0.68
C MET A 248 -4.03 -20.63 1.86
N THR A 249 -3.58 -20.91 3.07
CA THR A 249 -4.41 -20.91 4.28
C THR A 249 -5.05 -19.52 4.48
N ALA A 250 -4.27 -18.46 4.38
CA ALA A 250 -4.76 -17.09 4.49
C ALA A 250 -5.81 -16.77 3.40
N GLN A 251 -5.57 -17.22 2.16
CA GLN A 251 -6.51 -17.01 1.04
C GLN A 251 -7.82 -17.77 1.23
N TYR A 252 -7.77 -19.06 1.60
CA TYR A 252 -8.99 -19.84 1.85
C TYR A 252 -9.76 -19.33 3.08
N ARG A 253 -9.07 -18.89 4.13
CA ARG A 253 -9.70 -18.21 5.26
C ARG A 253 -10.40 -16.93 4.82
N ARG A 254 -9.75 -16.09 4.04
CA ARG A 254 -10.34 -14.85 3.48
C ARG A 254 -11.59 -15.16 2.65
N MET A 255 -11.53 -16.21 1.81
CA MET A 255 -12.68 -16.67 1.01
C MET A 255 -13.83 -17.15 1.91
N PHE A 256 -13.54 -17.90 2.97
CA PHE A 256 -14.55 -18.37 3.91
C PHE A 256 -15.23 -17.18 4.63
N GLU A 257 -14.45 -16.28 5.18
CA GLU A 257 -14.97 -15.09 5.87
C GLU A 257 -15.75 -14.18 4.92
N ALA A 258 -15.28 -13.98 3.70
CA ALA A 258 -15.99 -13.22 2.68
C ALA A 258 -17.30 -13.88 2.24
N ARG A 259 -17.43 -15.20 2.39
CA ARG A 259 -18.64 -15.98 2.03
C ARG A 259 -19.71 -15.94 3.11
N ILE A 260 -19.33 -15.87 4.40
CA ILE A 260 -20.25 -15.93 5.53
C ILE A 260 -20.57 -14.58 6.16
N SER A 261 -19.70 -13.57 5.95
CA SER A 261 -19.83 -12.25 6.58
C SER A 261 -20.99 -11.45 5.96
N SER A 262 -21.72 -10.75 6.83
CA SER A 262 -22.73 -9.74 6.45
C SER A 262 -22.13 -8.31 6.38
N LEU A 263 -20.85 -8.15 6.70
CA LEU A 263 -20.18 -6.86 6.66
C LEU A 263 -20.04 -6.31 5.24
N SER A 264 -19.95 -4.99 5.12
CA SER A 264 -19.55 -4.36 3.86
C SER A 264 -18.16 -4.82 3.45
N GLN A 265 -17.80 -4.64 2.18
CA GLN A 265 -16.46 -4.99 1.69
C GLN A 265 -15.35 -4.25 2.43
N ASP A 266 -15.57 -2.96 2.70
CA ASP A 266 -14.59 -2.11 3.38
C ASP A 266 -14.45 -2.45 4.87
N ASP A 267 -15.55 -2.74 5.55
CA ASP A 267 -15.51 -3.13 6.96
C ASP A 267 -14.87 -4.51 7.15
N LEU A 268 -15.14 -5.45 6.23
CA LEU A 268 -14.50 -6.76 6.25
C LEU A 268 -13.01 -6.64 5.95
N ALA A 269 -12.63 -5.78 5.00
CA ALA A 269 -11.23 -5.51 4.69
C ALA A 269 -10.48 -4.95 5.90
N LYS A 270 -11.09 -4.01 6.62
CA LYS A 270 -10.54 -3.47 7.88
C LYS A 270 -10.41 -4.55 8.95
N ALA A 271 -11.47 -5.36 9.14
CA ALA A 271 -11.48 -6.44 10.15
C ALA A 271 -10.38 -7.49 9.90
N LEU A 272 -10.11 -7.79 8.64
CA LEU A 272 -9.07 -8.74 8.22
C LEU A 272 -7.69 -8.12 7.99
N SER A 273 -7.56 -6.79 8.16
CA SER A 273 -6.33 -6.04 7.89
C SER A 273 -5.80 -6.25 6.47
N VAL A 274 -6.70 -6.29 5.49
CA VAL A 274 -6.37 -6.46 4.06
C VAL A 274 -6.96 -5.31 3.23
N ARG A 275 -6.48 -5.17 1.99
CA ARG A 275 -7.02 -4.18 1.06
C ARG A 275 -8.44 -4.56 0.60
N PRO A 276 -9.37 -3.60 0.38
CA PRO A 276 -10.73 -3.89 -0.08
C PRO A 276 -10.79 -4.72 -1.37
N GLY A 277 -9.85 -4.47 -2.30
CA GLY A 277 -9.71 -5.26 -3.54
C GLY A 277 -9.50 -6.76 -3.30
N ALA A 278 -8.75 -7.14 -2.26
CA ALA A 278 -8.53 -8.54 -1.91
C ALA A 278 -9.82 -9.24 -1.47
N ILE A 279 -10.74 -8.52 -0.81
CA ILE A 279 -12.06 -9.04 -0.44
C ILE A 279 -12.94 -9.25 -1.67
N SER A 280 -12.94 -8.30 -2.63
CA SER A 280 -13.68 -8.44 -3.89
C SER A 280 -13.25 -9.70 -4.65
N ILE A 281 -11.95 -9.88 -4.77
CA ILE A 281 -11.32 -11.05 -5.40
C ILE A 281 -11.72 -12.35 -4.67
N ALA A 282 -11.61 -12.36 -3.34
CA ALA A 282 -11.98 -13.51 -2.52
C ALA A 282 -13.46 -13.89 -2.69
N LYS A 283 -14.38 -12.91 -2.71
CA LYS A 283 -15.82 -13.12 -2.95
C LYS A 283 -16.09 -13.81 -4.29
N ASN A 284 -15.39 -13.38 -5.35
CA ASN A 284 -15.57 -13.94 -6.69
C ASN A 284 -15.20 -15.43 -6.76
N VAL A 285 -14.12 -15.85 -6.10
CA VAL A 285 -13.72 -17.26 -6.05
C VAL A 285 -14.60 -18.03 -5.08
N ALA A 286 -14.89 -17.46 -3.90
CA ALA A 286 -15.71 -18.07 -2.86
C ALA A 286 -17.15 -18.40 -3.33
N ALA A 287 -17.67 -17.67 -4.32
CA ALA A 287 -18.99 -17.93 -4.89
C ALA A 287 -19.14 -19.34 -5.47
N ARG A 288 -18.02 -19.98 -5.85
CA ARG A 288 -18.00 -21.36 -6.39
C ARG A 288 -17.98 -22.45 -5.32
N TYR A 289 -17.94 -22.07 -4.05
CA TYR A 289 -17.87 -22.98 -2.92
C TYR A 289 -19.07 -22.79 -1.99
N THR A 290 -19.49 -23.87 -1.35
CA THR A 290 -20.37 -23.77 -0.20
C THR A 290 -19.58 -23.31 1.04
N PRO A 291 -20.23 -22.68 2.03
CA PRO A 291 -19.56 -22.32 3.29
C PRO A 291 -18.93 -23.54 3.99
N MET A 292 -19.58 -24.70 3.91
CA MET A 292 -19.09 -25.93 4.54
C MET A 292 -17.84 -26.47 3.87
N GLU A 293 -17.75 -26.40 2.53
CA GLU A 293 -16.53 -26.78 1.80
C GLU A 293 -15.37 -25.87 2.16
N LEU A 294 -15.58 -24.54 2.17
CA LEU A 294 -14.55 -23.59 2.56
C LEU A 294 -14.07 -23.83 3.99
N LYS A 295 -15.00 -24.05 4.93
CA LYS A 295 -14.63 -24.38 6.29
C LYS A 295 -13.75 -25.63 6.36
N LYS A 296 -14.14 -26.70 5.66
CA LYS A 296 -13.36 -27.94 5.62
C LYS A 296 -11.95 -27.72 5.07
N TYR A 297 -11.80 -26.92 4.02
CA TYR A 297 -10.49 -26.61 3.45
C TYR A 297 -9.65 -25.78 4.42
N VAL A 298 -10.22 -24.77 5.07
CA VAL A 298 -9.54 -23.96 6.09
C VAL A 298 -9.07 -24.84 7.25
N ASP A 299 -9.94 -25.70 7.78
CA ASP A 299 -9.59 -26.61 8.89
C ASP A 299 -8.46 -27.58 8.47
N THR A 300 -8.52 -28.11 7.26
CA THR A 300 -7.48 -29.01 6.73
C THR A 300 -6.13 -28.30 6.58
N LEU A 301 -6.12 -27.10 5.95
CA LEU A 301 -4.90 -26.31 5.75
C LEU A 301 -4.28 -25.90 7.10
N HIS A 302 -5.09 -25.50 8.08
CA HIS A 302 -4.65 -25.19 9.43
C HIS A 302 -3.99 -26.39 10.13
N ASN A 303 -4.59 -27.57 10.00
CA ASN A 303 -4.03 -28.79 10.57
C ASN A 303 -2.68 -29.16 9.94
N LEU A 304 -2.53 -28.94 8.64
CA LEU A 304 -1.27 -29.17 7.94
C LEU A 304 -0.19 -28.17 8.36
N GLU A 305 -0.55 -26.88 8.52
CA GLU A 305 0.37 -25.89 9.09
C GLU A 305 0.80 -26.26 10.51
N TYR A 306 -0.12 -26.73 11.33
CA TYR A 306 0.19 -27.16 12.70
C TYR A 306 1.13 -28.37 12.69
N ALA A 307 0.86 -29.39 11.85
CA ALA A 307 1.71 -30.56 11.71
C ALA A 307 3.14 -30.22 11.27
N PHE A 308 3.30 -29.24 10.38
CA PHE A 308 4.62 -28.71 10.03
C PHE A 308 5.28 -27.98 11.21
N LYS A 309 4.58 -27.04 11.84
CA LYS A 309 5.13 -26.23 12.95
C LYS A 309 5.46 -27.06 14.19
N SER A 310 4.76 -28.17 14.42
CA SER A 310 5.05 -29.12 15.51
C SER A 310 6.17 -30.11 15.19
N GLY A 311 6.69 -30.11 13.94
CA GLY A 311 7.70 -31.06 13.50
C GLY A 311 7.17 -32.47 13.21
N GLU A 312 5.86 -32.65 13.15
CA GLU A 312 5.21 -33.94 12.83
C GLU A 312 5.38 -34.31 11.34
N LYS A 313 5.40 -33.30 10.46
CA LYS A 313 5.54 -33.47 9.01
C LYS A 313 6.57 -32.54 8.42
N GLU A 314 7.20 -32.98 7.33
CA GLU A 314 8.13 -32.15 6.57
C GLU A 314 7.42 -31.12 5.70
N GLU A 315 8.12 -30.03 5.40
CA GLU A 315 7.61 -28.86 4.68
C GLU A 315 7.04 -29.22 3.30
N ALA A 316 7.75 -30.00 2.51
CA ALA A 316 7.29 -30.43 1.19
C ALA A 316 6.07 -31.34 1.28
N GLN A 317 6.03 -32.22 2.29
CA GLN A 317 4.93 -33.17 2.49
C GLN A 317 3.61 -32.44 2.76
N VAL A 318 3.60 -31.43 3.64
CA VAL A 318 2.36 -30.68 3.97
C VAL A 318 1.82 -29.92 2.77
N LEU A 319 2.70 -29.36 1.91
CA LEU A 319 2.28 -28.70 0.68
C LEU A 319 1.62 -29.69 -0.30
N TYR A 320 2.23 -30.85 -0.54
CA TYR A 320 1.65 -31.86 -1.43
C TYR A 320 0.32 -32.40 -0.92
N GLU A 321 0.19 -32.63 0.39
CA GLU A 321 -1.06 -33.08 1.00
C GLU A 321 -2.16 -32.00 0.87
N ALA A 322 -1.81 -30.73 1.12
CA ALA A 322 -2.73 -29.60 0.93
C ALA A 322 -3.23 -29.54 -0.50
N PHE A 323 -2.29 -29.63 -1.46
CA PHE A 323 -2.63 -29.60 -2.88
C PHE A 323 -3.51 -30.77 -3.29
N ALA A 324 -3.20 -31.99 -2.85
CA ALA A 324 -3.97 -33.19 -3.12
C ALA A 324 -5.41 -33.12 -2.60
N VAL A 325 -5.64 -32.49 -1.44
CA VAL A 325 -6.98 -32.28 -0.88
C VAL A 325 -7.76 -31.27 -1.71
N LEU A 326 -7.11 -30.21 -2.17
CA LEU A 326 -7.74 -29.13 -2.93
C LEU A 326 -8.02 -29.52 -4.40
N LEU A 327 -7.23 -30.45 -4.97
CA LEU A 327 -7.42 -31.01 -6.32
C LEU A 327 -8.60 -31.98 -6.42
N LYS A 328 -9.20 -32.43 -5.31
CA LYS A 328 -10.29 -33.38 -5.37
C LYS A 328 -11.45 -32.81 -6.18
N LYS A 329 -11.81 -33.50 -7.28
CA LYS A 329 -12.98 -33.18 -8.09
C LYS A 329 -14.20 -33.01 -7.19
N ARG A 330 -14.91 -31.91 -7.37
CA ARG A 330 -16.27 -31.77 -6.89
C ARG A 330 -17.13 -32.87 -7.55
N THR A 331 -17.62 -33.78 -6.77
CA THR A 331 -18.71 -34.68 -7.15
C THR A 331 -20.04 -33.97 -7.06
#